data_bf9dd4ddedbac3313e7a9407369fd065
#
_entry.id   bf9dd4ddedbac3313e7a9407369fd065
#
_cell.length_a   1.000
_cell.length_b   1.000
_cell.length_c   1.000
_cell.angle_alpha   90.00
_cell.angle_beta   90.00
_cell.angle_gamma   90.00
#
_symmetry.space_group_name_H-M   'P 1'
#
loop_
_entity.id
_entity.type
_entity.pdbx_description
1 polymer ?
#
loop_
_entity_poly.entity_id
_entity_poly.type
_entity_poly.pdbx_seq_one_letter_code
_entity_poly.pdbx_strand_id
1 'polypeptide(L)'
;TAEQVDAARAKGEELGPLAGVPLALKDVVVTEGVPTTSGSKILEGWRPPYDATLAARLKAAGTVLLGKTNMDEFAMGSSTENSAYTVTRNPWDADRIPGGSSGGSSAAVAGGLAPWAIGTDTGGSIRQPAAVTGLVGHKPTYGSVSRYGLIAFSSSLDQAGPMTRTVLDAALLHEAIAGHDPLDS
;
A
#
# COMPACT_ATOMS: atom_id res chain seq x y z
N THR A 1 -11.95 0.08 -11.68
CA THR A 1 -12.95 -0.51 -10.76
C THR A 1 -13.26 -1.95 -11.15
N ALA A 2 -13.86 -2.73 -10.23
CA ALA A 2 -14.27 -4.10 -10.53
C ALA A 2 -15.23 -4.15 -11.74
N GLU A 3 -16.23 -3.28 -11.77
CA GLU A 3 -17.18 -3.19 -12.90
C GLU A 3 -16.52 -2.93 -14.26
N GLN A 4 -15.45 -2.12 -14.30
CA GLN A 4 -14.70 -1.87 -15.55
C GLN A 4 -13.96 -3.12 -16.01
N VAL A 5 -13.34 -3.86 -15.09
CA VAL A 5 -12.67 -5.13 -15.37
C VAL A 5 -13.67 -6.18 -15.86
N ASP A 6 -14.83 -6.28 -15.19
CA ASP A 6 -15.89 -7.22 -15.56
C ASP A 6 -16.47 -6.88 -16.93
N ALA A 7 -16.67 -5.58 -17.23
CA ALA A 7 -17.15 -5.13 -18.54
C ALA A 7 -16.15 -5.41 -19.66
N ALA A 8 -14.85 -5.21 -19.41
CA ALA A 8 -13.80 -5.51 -20.37
C ALA A 8 -13.70 -7.02 -20.65
N ARG A 9 -13.77 -7.84 -19.57
CA ARG A 9 -13.80 -9.30 -19.68
C ARG A 9 -15.01 -9.80 -20.47
N ALA A 10 -16.19 -9.21 -20.23
CA ALA A 10 -17.41 -9.57 -20.94
C ALA A 10 -17.35 -9.23 -22.44
N LYS A 11 -16.54 -8.24 -22.83
CA LYS A 11 -16.28 -7.89 -24.25
C LYS A 11 -15.19 -8.74 -24.91
N GLY A 12 -14.54 -9.65 -24.16
CA GLY A 12 -13.43 -10.44 -24.65
C GLY A 12 -12.12 -9.66 -24.82
N GLU A 13 -11.98 -8.52 -24.14
CA GLU A 13 -10.73 -7.75 -24.15
C GLU A 13 -9.61 -8.53 -23.43
N GLU A 14 -8.39 -8.46 -23.96
CA GLU A 14 -7.23 -9.06 -23.34
C GLU A 14 -6.85 -8.24 -22.09
N LEU A 15 -6.91 -8.87 -20.92
CA LEU A 15 -6.63 -8.26 -19.64
C LEU A 15 -5.27 -8.69 -19.12
N GLY A 16 -4.54 -7.73 -18.52
CA GLY A 16 -3.29 -8.03 -17.83
C GLY A 16 -3.45 -8.99 -16.63
N PRO A 17 -2.34 -9.59 -16.17
CA PRO A 17 -2.38 -10.64 -15.12
C PRO A 17 -2.90 -10.15 -13.77
N LEU A 18 -2.92 -8.85 -13.54
CA LEU A 18 -3.40 -8.26 -12.27
C LEU A 18 -4.84 -7.74 -12.35
N ALA A 19 -5.49 -7.85 -13.50
CA ALA A 19 -6.84 -7.32 -13.70
C ALA A 19 -7.86 -8.01 -12.77
N GLY A 20 -8.51 -7.21 -11.94
CA GLY A 20 -9.49 -7.65 -10.96
C GLY A 20 -8.89 -8.10 -9.62
N VAL A 21 -7.57 -8.09 -9.46
CA VAL A 21 -6.95 -8.43 -8.17
C VAL A 21 -7.24 -7.35 -7.14
N PRO A 22 -7.86 -7.71 -5.98
CA PRO A 22 -8.13 -6.75 -4.93
C PRO A 22 -6.86 -6.32 -4.20
N LEU A 23 -6.76 -5.04 -3.85
CA LEU A 23 -5.57 -4.46 -3.25
C LEU A 23 -5.94 -3.50 -2.11
N ALA A 24 -5.19 -3.55 -1.01
CA ALA A 24 -5.22 -2.56 0.05
C ALA A 24 -4.02 -1.61 -0.08
N LEU A 25 -4.23 -0.31 0.18
CA LEU A 25 -3.22 0.72 -0.06
C LEU A 25 -2.95 1.53 1.20
N LYS A 26 -1.70 1.56 1.67
CA LYS A 26 -1.32 2.37 2.84
C LYS A 26 -1.73 3.83 2.66
N ASP A 27 -2.26 4.43 3.71
CA ASP A 27 -2.86 5.76 3.65
C ASP A 27 -1.86 6.93 3.49
N VAL A 28 -0.60 6.62 3.30
CA VAL A 28 0.45 7.57 2.89
C VAL A 28 0.48 7.79 1.37
N VAL A 29 -0.16 6.89 0.59
CA VAL A 29 -0.19 6.94 -0.87
C VAL A 29 -1.33 7.84 -1.32
N VAL A 30 -0.99 8.94 -1.95
CA VAL A 30 -1.94 9.89 -2.53
C VAL A 30 -2.77 9.20 -3.62
N THR A 31 -4.09 9.30 -3.48
CA THR A 31 -5.03 8.62 -4.38
C THR A 31 -6.14 9.59 -4.76
N GLU A 32 -6.25 9.91 -6.05
CA GLU A 32 -7.19 10.90 -6.58
C GLU A 32 -8.63 10.62 -6.13
N GLY A 33 -9.28 11.64 -5.53
CA GLY A 33 -10.65 11.59 -5.07
C GLY A 33 -10.91 10.71 -3.84
N VAL A 34 -9.91 9.96 -3.35
CA VAL A 34 -10.02 9.10 -2.17
C VAL A 34 -9.39 9.81 -0.97
N PRO A 35 -10.06 9.88 0.20
CA PRO A 35 -9.46 10.49 1.39
C PRO A 35 -8.09 9.89 1.69
N THR A 36 -7.10 10.76 1.89
CA THR A 36 -5.72 10.38 2.20
C THR A 36 -5.26 11.18 3.40
N THR A 37 -5.01 10.52 4.52
CA THR A 37 -4.81 11.19 5.81
C THR A 37 -3.44 10.97 6.43
N SER A 38 -2.67 9.97 5.96
CA SER A 38 -1.42 9.54 6.63
C SER A 38 -1.58 9.23 8.12
N GLY A 39 -2.77 8.73 8.52
CA GLY A 39 -3.06 8.47 9.93
C GLY A 39 -3.20 9.72 10.80
N SER A 40 -3.35 10.91 10.21
CA SER A 40 -3.35 12.21 10.89
C SER A 40 -4.66 12.98 10.73
N LYS A 41 -5.07 13.67 11.79
CA LYS A 41 -6.17 14.64 11.74
C LYS A 41 -5.82 15.91 10.97
N ILE A 42 -4.54 16.20 10.73
CA ILE A 42 -4.09 17.35 9.94
C ILE A 42 -4.62 17.26 8.51
N LEU A 43 -4.71 16.04 7.95
CA LEU A 43 -5.20 15.78 6.59
C LEU A 43 -6.63 15.24 6.56
N GLU A 44 -7.37 15.33 7.66
CA GLU A 44 -8.74 14.84 7.71
C GLU A 44 -9.62 15.51 6.66
N GLY A 45 -10.31 14.68 5.86
CA GLY A 45 -11.18 15.16 4.78
C GLY A 45 -10.46 15.56 3.49
N TRP A 46 -9.14 15.58 3.46
CA TRP A 46 -8.42 15.89 2.23
C TRP A 46 -8.61 14.79 1.18
N ARG A 47 -9.07 15.21 0.01
CA ARG A 47 -9.19 14.38 -1.20
C ARG A 47 -8.21 14.89 -2.23
N PRO A 48 -7.14 14.16 -2.50
CA PRO A 48 -6.13 14.58 -3.47
C PRO A 48 -6.71 14.78 -4.87
N PRO A 49 -6.23 15.81 -5.62
CA PRO A 49 -6.63 16.04 -7.01
C PRO A 49 -5.78 15.23 -8.02
N TYR A 50 -4.93 14.33 -7.56
CA TYR A 50 -4.04 13.51 -8.40
C TYR A 50 -3.73 12.17 -7.73
N ASP A 51 -3.25 11.21 -8.52
CA ASP A 51 -2.71 9.94 -8.03
C ASP A 51 -1.20 10.00 -7.84
N ALA A 52 -0.70 9.30 -6.81
CA ALA A 52 0.69 8.87 -6.79
C ALA A 52 0.98 8.00 -8.03
N THR A 53 2.19 8.06 -8.57
CA THR A 53 2.56 7.27 -9.74
C THR A 53 2.30 5.78 -9.54
N LEU A 54 2.62 5.23 -8.37
CA LEU A 54 2.32 3.83 -8.09
C LEU A 54 0.81 3.54 -8.08
N ALA A 55 -0.03 4.47 -7.59
CA ALA A 55 -1.49 4.30 -7.59
C ALA A 55 -2.05 4.32 -9.02
N ALA A 56 -1.54 5.23 -9.86
CA ALA A 56 -1.88 5.29 -11.29
C ALA A 56 -1.48 3.99 -12.03
N ARG A 57 -0.29 3.45 -11.75
CA ARG A 57 0.18 2.17 -12.33
C ARG A 57 -0.69 0.99 -11.90
N LEU A 58 -1.06 0.91 -10.63
CA LEU A 58 -1.96 -0.12 -10.12
C LEU A 58 -3.35 -0.05 -10.77
N LYS A 59 -3.89 1.16 -10.93
CA LYS A 59 -5.15 1.36 -11.68
C LYS A 59 -5.01 0.92 -13.15
N ALA A 60 -3.91 1.29 -13.80
CA ALA A 60 -3.63 0.89 -15.20
C ALA A 60 -3.46 -0.63 -15.35
N ALA A 61 -2.91 -1.32 -14.35
CA ALA A 61 -2.83 -2.78 -14.29
C ALA A 61 -4.18 -3.46 -14.02
N GLY A 62 -5.25 -2.69 -13.81
CA GLY A 62 -6.60 -3.20 -13.57
C GLY A 62 -6.84 -3.73 -12.16
N THR A 63 -5.97 -3.43 -11.19
CA THR A 63 -6.21 -3.82 -9.79
C THR A 63 -7.42 -3.10 -9.20
N VAL A 64 -8.07 -3.72 -8.23
CA VAL A 64 -9.26 -3.16 -7.55
C VAL A 64 -8.87 -2.66 -6.17
N LEU A 65 -8.85 -1.34 -5.99
CA LEU A 65 -8.60 -0.75 -4.68
C LEU A 65 -9.77 -1.02 -3.73
N LEU A 66 -9.52 -1.80 -2.68
CA LEU A 66 -10.50 -2.09 -1.62
C LEU A 66 -10.62 -0.93 -0.63
N GLY A 67 -9.51 -0.24 -0.35
CA GLY A 67 -9.49 0.88 0.58
C GLY A 67 -8.09 1.27 1.02
N LYS A 68 -8.05 2.30 1.87
CA LYS A 68 -6.82 2.81 2.49
C LYS A 68 -6.61 2.12 3.84
N THR A 69 -5.37 1.73 4.15
CA THR A 69 -5.04 1.04 5.38
C THR A 69 -4.42 1.98 6.42
N ASN A 70 -4.75 1.74 7.68
CA ASN A 70 -4.23 2.47 8.81
C ASN A 70 -2.70 2.38 8.92
N MET A 71 -2.10 3.36 9.55
CA MET A 71 -0.65 3.49 9.69
C MET A 71 -0.31 4.35 10.91
N ASP A 72 0.94 4.28 11.39
CA ASP A 72 1.45 5.30 12.31
C ASP A 72 1.45 6.66 11.63
N GLU A 73 1.08 7.70 12.37
CA GLU A 73 0.91 9.07 11.87
C GLU A 73 2.17 9.55 11.12
N PHE A 74 1.99 9.99 9.86
CA PHE A 74 3.07 10.38 8.92
C PHE A 74 4.20 9.34 8.78
N ALA A 75 3.88 8.06 8.93
CA ALA A 75 4.83 6.95 8.91
C ALA A 75 5.87 6.96 10.04
N MET A 76 5.66 7.77 11.08
CA MET A 76 6.55 7.92 12.23
C MET A 76 6.14 6.98 13.36
N GLY A 77 6.49 5.71 13.23
CA GLY A 77 6.20 4.69 14.24
C GLY A 77 6.53 3.28 13.75
N SER A 78 6.39 2.31 14.64
CA SER A 78 6.71 0.90 14.40
C SER A 78 5.68 -0.09 14.99
N SER A 79 4.51 0.41 15.41
CA SER A 79 3.48 -0.41 16.07
C SER A 79 2.07 -0.25 15.49
N THR A 80 1.82 0.81 14.74
CA THR A 80 0.50 1.25 14.26
C THR A 80 -0.49 1.50 15.41
N GLU A 81 0.06 1.91 16.55
CA GLU A 81 -0.69 2.46 17.69
C GLU A 81 -0.76 3.99 17.63
N ASN A 82 0.21 4.62 16.95
CA ASN A 82 0.33 6.06 16.81
C ASN A 82 -0.47 6.57 15.59
N SER A 83 -1.75 6.24 15.55
CA SER A 83 -2.69 6.75 14.54
C SER A 83 -3.71 7.66 15.20
N ALA A 84 -4.10 8.74 14.53
CA ALA A 84 -5.14 9.65 15.00
C ALA A 84 -6.56 9.06 14.93
N TYR A 85 -6.73 7.87 14.32
CA TYR A 85 -8.04 7.26 14.08
C TYR A 85 -8.30 6.04 14.95
N THR A 86 -7.39 5.07 14.94
CA THR A 86 -7.57 3.81 15.67
C THR A 86 -6.25 3.07 15.85
N VAL A 87 -6.23 2.16 16.81
CA VAL A 87 -5.13 1.21 16.99
C VAL A 87 -5.38 -0.01 16.09
N THR A 88 -4.37 -0.40 15.31
CA THR A 88 -4.43 -1.65 14.55
C THR A 88 -3.90 -2.80 15.37
N ARG A 89 -4.58 -3.95 15.33
CA ARG A 89 -4.22 -5.16 16.07
C ARG A 89 -3.62 -6.21 15.14
N ASN A 90 -2.77 -7.07 15.70
CA ASN A 90 -2.23 -8.21 14.97
C ASN A 90 -3.33 -9.28 14.80
N PRO A 91 -3.64 -9.74 13.57
CA PRO A 91 -4.70 -10.72 13.35
C PRO A 91 -4.47 -12.09 14.00
N TRP A 92 -3.21 -12.43 14.31
CA TRP A 92 -2.85 -13.69 14.97
C TRP A 92 -3.07 -13.64 16.48
N ASP A 93 -2.94 -12.46 17.08
CA ASP A 93 -3.10 -12.22 18.50
C ASP A 93 -3.43 -10.74 18.75
N ALA A 94 -4.67 -10.47 19.12
CA ALA A 94 -5.17 -9.10 19.26
C ALA A 94 -4.52 -8.30 20.40
N ASP A 95 -3.78 -8.96 21.30
CA ASP A 95 -3.01 -8.31 22.37
C ASP A 95 -1.61 -7.89 21.90
N ARG A 96 -1.25 -8.20 20.65
CA ARG A 96 0.03 -7.85 20.03
C ARG A 96 -0.11 -6.80 18.96
N ILE A 97 0.99 -6.08 18.71
CA ILE A 97 1.10 -5.13 17.62
C ILE A 97 1.23 -5.85 16.27
N PRO A 98 0.71 -5.29 15.16
CA PRO A 98 0.93 -5.78 13.81
C PRO A 98 2.26 -5.29 13.22
N GLY A 99 3.06 -4.53 14.02
CA GLY A 99 4.17 -3.73 13.54
C GLY A 99 3.72 -2.44 12.88
N GLY A 100 4.69 -1.71 12.34
CA GLY A 100 4.44 -0.39 11.71
C GLY A 100 5.69 0.14 10.96
N SER A 101 5.51 1.22 10.29
CA SER A 101 4.30 2.05 10.19
C SER A 101 3.23 1.50 9.23
N SER A 102 3.48 0.41 8.46
CA SER A 102 2.51 -0.21 7.53
C SER A 102 1.68 -1.31 8.20
N GLY A 103 1.33 -1.19 9.49
CA GLY A 103 0.64 -2.23 10.24
C GLY A 103 -0.77 -2.51 9.76
N GLY A 104 -1.49 -1.52 9.25
CA GLY A 104 -2.81 -1.72 8.63
C GLY A 104 -2.71 -2.56 7.35
N SER A 105 -1.68 -2.33 6.52
CA SER A 105 -1.42 -3.13 5.31
C SER A 105 -1.07 -4.58 5.67
N SER A 106 -0.19 -4.79 6.66
CA SER A 106 0.15 -6.14 7.10
C SER A 106 -1.03 -6.86 7.72
N ALA A 107 -1.80 -6.19 8.58
CA ALA A 107 -2.99 -6.76 9.21
C ALA A 107 -4.06 -7.13 8.17
N ALA A 108 -4.26 -6.32 7.14
CA ALA A 108 -5.21 -6.60 6.08
C ALA A 108 -4.87 -7.89 5.32
N VAL A 109 -3.60 -8.09 4.96
CA VAL A 109 -3.15 -9.30 4.24
C VAL A 109 -3.11 -10.52 5.16
N ALA A 110 -2.56 -10.40 6.37
CA ALA A 110 -2.49 -11.50 7.33
C ALA A 110 -3.89 -11.97 7.77
N GLY A 111 -4.82 -11.02 7.96
CA GLY A 111 -6.21 -11.31 8.33
C GLY A 111 -7.10 -11.74 7.15
N GLY A 112 -6.57 -11.84 5.92
CA GLY A 112 -7.35 -12.30 4.76
C GLY A 112 -8.33 -11.28 4.18
N LEU A 113 -8.23 -10.01 4.57
CA LEU A 113 -9.08 -8.93 4.05
C LEU A 113 -8.69 -8.51 2.61
N ALA A 114 -7.45 -8.68 2.26
CA ALA A 114 -6.93 -8.46 0.92
C ALA A 114 -5.83 -9.49 0.62
N PRO A 115 -5.70 -9.98 -0.62
CA PRO A 115 -4.59 -10.84 -1.01
C PRO A 115 -3.25 -10.08 -1.03
N TRP A 116 -3.29 -8.80 -1.40
CA TRP A 116 -2.14 -7.92 -1.58
C TRP A 116 -2.34 -6.57 -0.90
N ALA A 117 -1.24 -5.99 -0.46
CA ALA A 117 -1.21 -4.61 0.01
C ALA A 117 0.08 -3.90 -0.40
N ILE A 118 0.01 -2.58 -0.47
CA ILE A 118 1.19 -1.71 -0.55
C ILE A 118 1.47 -1.11 0.82
N GLY A 119 2.74 -1.17 1.23
CA GLY A 119 3.29 -0.44 2.35
C GLY A 119 4.36 0.54 1.91
N THR A 120 4.96 1.25 2.89
CA THR A 120 6.18 2.05 2.70
C THR A 120 7.20 1.71 3.78
N ASP A 121 8.47 1.84 3.45
CA ASP A 121 9.60 1.49 4.32
C ASP A 121 10.68 2.58 4.22
N THR A 122 10.96 3.20 5.33
CA THR A 122 12.06 4.15 5.51
C THR A 122 13.18 3.49 6.31
N GLY A 123 12.83 2.94 7.47
CA GLY A 123 13.75 2.24 8.38
C GLY A 123 13.27 0.84 8.79
N GLY A 124 12.30 0.24 8.06
CA GLY A 124 11.75 -1.07 8.40
C GLY A 124 10.23 -1.19 8.25
N SER A 125 9.54 -0.12 7.84
CA SER A 125 8.06 -0.05 7.93
C SER A 125 7.27 -0.92 6.95
N ILE A 126 7.91 -1.70 6.08
CA ILE A 126 7.36 -2.86 5.36
C ILE A 126 7.87 -4.15 6.01
N ARG A 127 9.18 -4.26 6.18
CA ARG A 127 9.86 -5.49 6.60
C ARG A 127 9.47 -5.91 8.01
N GLN A 128 9.45 -4.97 8.96
CA GLN A 128 9.14 -5.25 10.35
C GLN A 128 7.67 -5.68 10.54
N PRO A 129 6.63 -4.96 10.03
CA PRO A 129 5.27 -5.45 10.15
C PRO A 129 5.04 -6.77 9.39
N ALA A 130 5.68 -7.00 8.24
CA ALA A 130 5.61 -8.29 7.55
C ALA A 130 6.20 -9.42 8.41
N ALA A 131 7.35 -9.19 9.06
CA ALA A 131 8.00 -10.19 9.93
C ALA A 131 7.11 -10.60 11.12
N VAL A 132 6.47 -9.63 11.79
CA VAL A 132 5.65 -9.93 12.98
C VAL A 132 4.23 -10.43 12.65
N THR A 133 3.83 -10.39 11.38
CA THR A 133 2.54 -10.92 10.90
C THR A 133 2.67 -12.13 9.99
N GLY A 134 3.91 -12.63 9.75
CA GLY A 134 4.16 -13.84 8.97
C GLY A 134 3.95 -13.66 7.46
N LEU A 135 4.27 -12.49 6.91
CA LEU A 135 4.11 -12.13 5.51
C LEU A 135 5.44 -11.96 4.78
N VAL A 136 5.36 -11.93 3.46
CA VAL A 136 6.43 -11.42 2.60
C VAL A 136 6.30 -9.90 2.50
N GLY A 137 7.29 -9.18 3.04
CA GLY A 137 7.40 -7.73 2.91
C GLY A 137 8.64 -7.38 2.08
N HIS A 138 8.43 -6.85 0.88
CA HIS A 138 9.53 -6.49 -0.02
C HIS A 138 9.77 -4.98 -0.02
N LYS A 139 10.92 -4.56 0.52
CA LYS A 139 11.44 -3.21 0.35
C LYS A 139 12.35 -3.18 -0.88
N PRO A 140 11.92 -2.60 -2.00
CA PRO A 140 12.74 -2.53 -3.21
C PRO A 140 14.01 -1.68 -3.04
N THR A 141 14.89 -1.77 -4.01
CA THR A 141 16.00 -0.83 -4.15
C THR A 141 15.48 0.59 -4.22
N TYR A 142 16.13 1.52 -3.53
CA TYR A 142 15.76 2.94 -3.53
C TYR A 142 15.63 3.49 -4.95
N GLY A 143 14.52 4.16 -5.23
CA GLY A 143 14.22 4.73 -6.54
C GLY A 143 13.69 3.76 -7.60
N SER A 144 13.61 2.44 -7.31
CA SER A 144 13.01 1.49 -8.27
C SER A 144 11.50 1.60 -8.38
N VAL A 145 10.84 2.11 -7.34
CA VAL A 145 9.42 2.50 -7.34
C VAL A 145 9.35 3.99 -7.07
N SER A 146 8.59 4.71 -7.88
CA SER A 146 8.43 6.16 -7.74
C SER A 146 7.92 6.56 -6.36
N ARG A 147 8.49 7.62 -5.80
CA ARG A 147 8.06 8.27 -4.55
C ARG A 147 7.11 9.44 -4.81
N TYR A 148 6.88 9.81 -6.07
CA TYR A 148 5.92 10.87 -6.41
C TYR A 148 4.52 10.52 -5.90
N GLY A 149 3.96 11.43 -5.07
CA GLY A 149 2.67 11.22 -4.42
C GLY A 149 2.72 10.31 -3.20
N LEU A 150 3.90 10.00 -2.65
CA LEU A 150 4.04 9.48 -1.29
C LEU A 150 4.22 10.66 -0.33
N ILE A 151 3.41 10.73 0.73
CA ILE A 151 3.63 11.70 1.80
C ILE A 151 4.89 11.30 2.54
N ALA A 152 5.94 12.12 2.46
CA ALA A 152 7.27 11.75 2.90
C ALA A 152 7.42 11.67 4.42
N PHE A 153 8.15 10.66 4.90
CA PHE A 153 8.78 10.66 6.21
C PHE A 153 10.25 11.12 6.08
N SER A 154 11.00 10.47 5.20
CA SER A 154 12.37 10.85 4.84
C SER A 154 12.59 10.57 3.36
N SER A 155 12.50 11.59 2.52
CA SER A 155 12.55 11.46 1.06
C SER A 155 13.81 10.79 0.53
N SER A 156 14.93 10.84 1.27
CA SER A 156 16.19 10.17 0.92
C SER A 156 16.23 8.67 1.27
N LEU A 157 15.21 8.15 1.96
CA LEU A 157 15.14 6.75 2.43
C LEU A 157 13.83 6.06 2.09
N ASP A 158 12.74 6.81 1.90
CA ASP A 158 11.41 6.27 1.70
C ASP A 158 11.34 5.42 0.43
N GLN A 159 10.69 4.26 0.56
CA GLN A 159 10.42 3.37 -0.56
C GLN A 159 9.08 2.66 -0.37
N ALA A 160 8.23 2.66 -1.40
CA ALA A 160 7.02 1.85 -1.42
C ALA A 160 7.33 0.42 -1.89
N GLY A 161 6.53 -0.54 -1.42
CA GLY A 161 6.69 -1.92 -1.85
C GLY A 161 5.57 -2.84 -1.41
N PRO A 162 5.56 -4.06 -1.97
CA PRO A 162 4.57 -5.09 -1.72
C PRO A 162 4.59 -5.69 -0.32
N MET A 163 3.38 -6.01 0.16
CA MET A 163 3.14 -6.89 1.32
C MET A 163 2.15 -7.96 0.89
N THR A 164 2.59 -9.22 0.88
CA THR A 164 1.87 -10.36 0.29
C THR A 164 2.09 -11.63 1.08
N ARG A 165 1.38 -12.71 0.73
CA ARG A 165 1.58 -14.02 1.37
C ARG A 165 2.70 -14.84 0.73
N THR A 166 2.98 -14.62 -0.56
CA THR A 166 4.01 -15.37 -1.29
C THR A 166 5.03 -14.45 -1.95
N VAL A 167 6.22 -14.97 -2.20
CA VAL A 167 7.27 -14.24 -2.92
C VAL A 167 6.87 -13.97 -4.37
N LEU A 168 6.14 -14.89 -4.99
CA LEU A 168 5.63 -14.71 -6.36
C LEU A 168 4.68 -13.52 -6.45
N ASP A 169 3.73 -13.42 -5.52
CA ASP A 169 2.81 -12.27 -5.46
C ASP A 169 3.56 -10.96 -5.28
N ALA A 170 4.60 -10.96 -4.43
CA ALA A 170 5.43 -9.78 -4.21
C ALA A 170 6.17 -9.37 -5.50
N ALA A 171 6.67 -10.33 -6.26
CA ALA A 171 7.35 -10.08 -7.53
C ALA A 171 6.40 -9.50 -8.59
N LEU A 172 5.22 -10.10 -8.76
CA LEU A 172 4.19 -9.62 -9.70
C LEU A 172 3.73 -8.19 -9.36
N LEU A 173 3.48 -7.93 -8.07
CA LEU A 173 3.05 -6.61 -7.62
C LEU A 173 4.18 -5.58 -7.76
N HIS A 174 5.43 -5.98 -7.49
CA HIS A 174 6.59 -5.12 -7.70
C HIS A 174 6.77 -4.76 -9.17
N GLU A 175 6.68 -5.72 -10.08
CA GLU A 175 6.76 -5.48 -11.52
C GLU A 175 5.74 -4.44 -12.00
N ALA A 176 4.52 -4.49 -11.47
CA ALA A 176 3.46 -3.55 -11.84
C ALA A 176 3.72 -2.11 -11.38
N ILE A 177 4.43 -1.90 -10.26
CA ILE A 177 4.65 -0.57 -9.69
C ILE A 177 6.04 0.00 -9.96
N ALA A 178 7.02 -0.83 -10.36
CA ALA A 178 8.39 -0.43 -10.60
C ALA A 178 8.56 0.31 -11.93
N GLY A 179 9.66 1.05 -12.05
CA GLY A 179 10.10 1.72 -13.28
C GLY A 179 10.34 3.21 -13.12
N HIS A 180 11.04 3.76 -14.09
CA HIS A 180 11.39 5.19 -14.11
C HIS A 180 10.16 6.09 -14.11
N ASP A 181 10.26 7.18 -13.37
CA ASP A 181 9.25 8.24 -13.31
C ASP A 181 9.94 9.60 -13.40
N PRO A 182 9.65 10.43 -14.44
CA PRO A 182 10.23 11.75 -14.56
C PRO A 182 9.75 12.74 -13.47
N LEU A 183 8.71 12.39 -12.71
CA LEU A 183 8.19 13.19 -11.60
C LEU A 183 8.90 12.89 -10.27
N ASP A 184 9.71 11.84 -10.21
CA ASP A 184 10.50 11.47 -9.04
C ASP A 184 11.98 11.80 -9.24
N SER A 185 12.55 12.56 -8.32
CA SER A 185 13.95 13.02 -8.38
C SER A 185 14.94 12.01 -7.80
#